data_eaf2083a50f09cb2de7930b5223909a7
#
_entry.id   eaf2083a50f09cb2de7930b5223909a7
#
_cell.length_a   1.000
_cell.length_b   1.000
_cell.length_c   1.000
_cell.angle_alpha   90.00
_cell.angle_beta   90.00
_cell.angle_gamma   90.00
#
_symmetry.space_group_name_H-M   'P 1'
#
loop_
_entity.id
_entity.type
_entity.pdbx_description
1 polymer ?
#
loop_
_entity_poly.entity_id
_entity_poly.type
_entity_poly.pdbx_seq_one_letter_code
_entity_poly.pdbx_strand_id
1 'polypeptide(L)'
;MRLEARQIIITTVLLAVFFGLGVGFVAYTHQKTAEQIELNRQAVLLGQIMEVLAGADYDNNPAEAPFLLPRPAALGLGERAEMPAEPSPAELEQAVDAGQAGFRARRDDDVVAVAIPVVTSRGYSGDIRLLVGVDAAGEVLGVRVLQQNETPGLGDKITADRSDWILDFLGRRLGDPPAEEWKVKKDGGVFDQFTGATVSPRAVVGAVRDALEYVRRHHGILFDDAGESTTEEGAS
;
A
#
# COMPACT_ATOMS: atom_id res chain seq x y z
N MET A 1 32.40 -55.62 0.96
CA MET A 1 32.47 -54.59 -0.11
C MET A 1 31.26 -54.61 -1.05
N ARG A 2 30.84 -55.72 -1.72
CA ARG A 2 29.69 -55.67 -2.67
C ARG A 2 28.31 -55.46 -1.99
N LEU A 3 28.11 -55.95 -0.79
CA LEU A 3 26.84 -55.81 -0.05
C LEU A 3 26.66 -54.38 0.48
N GLU A 4 27.69 -53.73 0.95
CA GLU A 4 27.69 -52.34 1.43
C GLU A 4 27.43 -51.34 0.30
N ALA A 5 28.07 -51.54 -0.87
CA ALA A 5 27.81 -50.70 -2.04
C ALA A 5 26.33 -50.78 -2.50
N ARG A 6 25.73 -51.98 -2.47
CA ARG A 6 24.34 -52.19 -2.83
C ARG A 6 23.38 -51.48 -1.85
N GLN A 7 23.66 -51.52 -0.56
CA GLN A 7 22.87 -50.82 0.47
C GLN A 7 22.94 -49.29 0.30
N ILE A 8 24.14 -48.75 0.04
CA ILE A 8 24.34 -47.32 -0.22
C ILE A 8 23.50 -46.88 -1.43
N ILE A 9 23.57 -47.64 -2.56
CA ILE A 9 22.80 -47.32 -3.76
C ILE A 9 21.28 -47.33 -3.47
N ILE A 10 20.80 -48.37 -2.80
CA ILE A 10 19.36 -48.47 -2.49
C ILE A 10 18.91 -47.31 -1.62
N THR A 11 19.68 -46.97 -0.57
CA THR A 11 19.35 -45.84 0.32
C THR A 11 19.37 -44.51 -0.41
N THR A 12 20.36 -44.30 -1.29
CA THR A 12 20.45 -43.07 -2.11
C THR A 12 19.28 -42.95 -3.07
N VAL A 13 18.90 -44.03 -3.75
CA VAL A 13 17.72 -44.03 -4.65
C VAL A 13 16.44 -43.78 -3.88
N LEU A 14 16.26 -44.44 -2.73
CA LEU A 14 15.06 -44.27 -1.89
C LEU A 14 14.96 -42.82 -1.40
N LEU A 15 16.06 -42.22 -0.97
CA LEU A 15 16.15 -40.84 -0.56
C LEU A 15 15.84 -39.88 -1.72
N ALA A 16 16.40 -40.12 -2.88
CA ALA A 16 16.14 -39.31 -4.08
C ALA A 16 14.67 -39.36 -4.51
N VAL A 17 14.04 -40.54 -4.46
CA VAL A 17 12.61 -40.69 -4.73
C VAL A 17 11.77 -39.95 -3.70
N PHE A 18 12.09 -40.09 -2.42
CA PHE A 18 11.37 -39.39 -1.35
C PHE A 18 11.45 -37.86 -1.52
N PHE A 19 12.63 -37.31 -1.75
CA PHE A 19 12.79 -35.88 -2.02
C PHE A 19 12.10 -35.44 -3.31
N GLY A 20 12.20 -36.24 -4.37
CA GLY A 20 11.53 -35.97 -5.65
C GLY A 20 10.01 -35.89 -5.50
N LEU A 21 9.42 -36.84 -4.77
CA LEU A 21 7.98 -36.83 -4.47
C LEU A 21 7.59 -35.64 -3.60
N GLY A 22 8.39 -35.29 -2.58
CA GLY A 22 8.13 -34.14 -1.71
C GLY A 22 8.15 -32.82 -2.47
N VAL A 23 9.21 -32.57 -3.24
CA VAL A 23 9.33 -31.37 -4.08
C VAL A 23 8.25 -31.32 -5.15
N GLY A 24 7.96 -32.46 -5.81
CA GLY A 24 6.92 -32.56 -6.82
C GLY A 24 5.53 -32.28 -6.24
N PHE A 25 5.23 -32.75 -5.04
CA PHE A 25 3.96 -32.47 -4.36
C PHE A 25 3.83 -30.98 -4.01
N VAL A 26 4.90 -30.36 -3.48
CA VAL A 26 4.90 -28.91 -3.18
C VAL A 26 4.73 -28.10 -4.46
N ALA A 27 5.44 -28.42 -5.53
CA ALA A 27 5.32 -27.74 -6.81
C ALA A 27 3.90 -27.88 -7.39
N TYR A 28 3.32 -29.06 -7.32
CA TYR A 28 1.95 -29.32 -7.78
C TYR A 28 0.93 -28.52 -6.98
N THR A 29 1.02 -28.52 -5.64
CA THR A 29 0.09 -27.75 -4.80
C THR A 29 0.23 -26.26 -5.04
N HIS A 30 1.46 -25.74 -5.13
CA HIS A 30 1.72 -24.33 -5.47
C HIS A 30 1.07 -23.94 -6.80
N GLN A 31 1.24 -24.76 -7.84
CA GLN A 31 0.67 -24.50 -9.16
C GLN A 31 -0.87 -24.51 -9.16
N LYS A 32 -1.49 -25.37 -8.34
CA LYS A 32 -2.95 -25.46 -8.21
C LYS A 32 -3.55 -24.33 -7.39
N THR A 33 -2.78 -23.74 -6.48
CA THR A 33 -3.27 -22.67 -5.59
C THR A 33 -2.89 -21.27 -6.05
N ALA A 34 -1.94 -21.14 -6.99
CA ALA A 34 -1.43 -19.83 -7.44
C ALA A 34 -2.55 -18.92 -7.98
N GLU A 35 -3.45 -19.43 -8.82
CA GLU A 35 -4.58 -18.67 -9.36
C GLU A 35 -5.53 -18.20 -8.25
N GLN A 36 -5.84 -19.07 -7.30
CA GLN A 36 -6.73 -18.73 -6.19
C GLN A 36 -6.09 -17.72 -5.23
N ILE A 37 -4.76 -17.79 -5.03
CA ILE A 37 -4.01 -16.83 -4.23
C ILE A 37 -4.06 -15.46 -4.90
N GLU A 38 -3.89 -15.41 -6.22
CA GLU A 38 -3.93 -14.14 -6.97
C GLU A 38 -5.33 -13.50 -6.94
N LEU A 39 -6.39 -14.28 -7.17
CA LEU A 39 -7.77 -13.79 -7.05
C LEU A 39 -8.09 -13.26 -5.66
N ASN A 40 -7.65 -13.96 -4.62
CA ASN A 40 -7.84 -13.52 -3.24
C ASN A 40 -7.04 -12.23 -2.94
N ARG A 41 -5.82 -12.12 -3.46
CA ARG A 41 -4.99 -10.93 -3.31
C ARG A 41 -5.64 -9.70 -3.94
N GLN A 42 -6.16 -9.84 -5.16
CA GLN A 42 -6.87 -8.77 -5.86
C GLN A 42 -8.15 -8.37 -5.10
N ALA A 43 -8.91 -9.33 -4.60
CA ALA A 43 -10.12 -9.05 -3.81
C ALA A 43 -9.81 -8.31 -2.50
N VAL A 44 -8.73 -8.70 -1.80
CA VAL A 44 -8.28 -8.01 -0.58
C VAL A 44 -7.82 -6.59 -0.89
N LEU A 45 -7.01 -6.40 -1.94
CA LEU A 45 -6.55 -5.08 -2.36
C LEU A 45 -7.72 -4.16 -2.72
N LEU A 46 -8.67 -4.65 -3.51
CA LEU A 46 -9.88 -3.90 -3.85
C LEU A 46 -10.65 -3.51 -2.59
N GLY A 47 -10.86 -4.44 -1.66
CA GLY A 47 -11.54 -4.16 -0.40
C GLY A 47 -10.86 -3.03 0.39
N GLN A 48 -9.53 -3.06 0.49
CA GLN A 48 -8.75 -2.03 1.17
C GLN A 48 -8.83 -0.66 0.48
N ILE A 49 -8.79 -0.64 -0.87
CA ILE A 49 -8.94 0.59 -1.65
C ILE A 49 -10.34 1.18 -1.44
N MET A 50 -11.39 0.38 -1.57
CA MET A 50 -12.77 0.82 -1.35
C MET A 50 -12.99 1.36 0.06
N GLU A 51 -12.34 0.76 1.05
CA GLU A 51 -12.47 1.16 2.45
C GLU A 51 -11.85 2.55 2.71
N VAL A 52 -10.69 2.85 2.12
CA VAL A 52 -10.06 4.18 2.27
C VAL A 52 -10.67 5.25 1.38
N LEU A 53 -11.45 4.88 0.36
CA LEU A 53 -12.15 5.78 -0.55
C LEU A 53 -13.67 5.86 -0.26
N ALA A 54 -14.15 5.24 0.81
CA ALA A 54 -15.59 5.14 1.12
C ALA A 54 -16.31 6.50 1.27
N GLY A 55 -15.58 7.58 1.55
CA GLY A 55 -16.11 8.94 1.62
C GLY A 55 -16.24 9.65 0.27
N ALA A 56 -15.69 9.11 -0.81
CA ALA A 56 -15.77 9.69 -2.14
C ALA A 56 -16.98 9.12 -2.93
N ASP A 57 -17.57 9.97 -3.79
CA ASP A 57 -18.60 9.56 -4.73
C ASP A 57 -17.94 9.33 -6.09
N TYR A 58 -17.73 8.05 -6.47
CA TYR A 58 -17.06 7.62 -7.69
C TYR A 58 -17.83 6.47 -8.37
N ASP A 59 -17.61 6.30 -9.66
CA ASP A 59 -18.34 5.34 -10.51
C ASP A 59 -17.45 4.31 -11.21
N ASN A 60 -16.11 4.46 -11.12
CA ASN A 60 -15.17 3.49 -11.64
C ASN A 60 -14.79 2.40 -10.63
N ASN A 61 -14.05 1.38 -11.08
CA ASN A 61 -13.33 0.46 -10.20
C ASN A 61 -11.91 0.99 -9.97
N PRO A 62 -11.57 1.57 -8.78
CA PRO A 62 -10.25 2.16 -8.57
C PRO A 62 -9.10 1.15 -8.67
N ALA A 63 -9.35 -0.14 -8.40
CA ALA A 63 -8.32 -1.17 -8.52
C ALA A 63 -7.89 -1.43 -9.98
N GLU A 64 -8.73 -1.10 -10.93
CA GLU A 64 -8.46 -1.20 -12.37
C GLU A 64 -7.84 0.09 -12.94
N ALA A 65 -7.70 1.13 -12.12
CA ALA A 65 -7.09 2.41 -12.48
C ALA A 65 -5.79 2.70 -11.68
N PRO A 66 -4.82 1.77 -11.64
CA PRO A 66 -3.55 2.01 -10.99
C PRO A 66 -2.74 3.05 -11.77
N PHE A 67 -1.95 3.83 -11.05
CA PHE A 67 -1.01 4.78 -11.65
C PHE A 67 0.34 4.76 -10.95
N LEU A 68 1.38 5.18 -11.67
CA LEU A 68 2.71 5.28 -11.10
C LEU A 68 2.80 6.54 -10.22
N LEU A 69 3.26 6.36 -8.98
CA LEU A 69 3.51 7.48 -8.08
C LEU A 69 4.77 8.24 -8.50
N PRO A 70 4.72 9.57 -8.70
CA PRO A 70 5.91 10.38 -8.90
C PRO A 70 6.77 10.38 -7.64
N ARG A 71 8.08 10.11 -7.77
CA ARG A 71 9.04 10.10 -6.64
C ARG A 71 8.56 9.27 -5.43
N PRO A 72 8.31 7.97 -5.59
CA PRO A 72 7.75 7.12 -4.52
C PRO A 72 8.63 7.08 -3.26
N ALA A 73 9.93 7.39 -3.35
CA ALA A 73 10.82 7.51 -2.21
C ALA A 73 10.35 8.52 -1.15
N ALA A 74 9.61 9.56 -1.55
CA ALA A 74 9.01 10.53 -0.62
C ALA A 74 7.95 9.90 0.29
N LEU A 75 7.42 8.74 -0.10
CA LEU A 75 6.44 7.95 0.66
C LEU A 75 7.07 6.71 1.31
N GLY A 76 8.40 6.59 1.31
CA GLY A 76 9.11 5.44 1.86
C GLY A 76 9.03 4.16 0.99
N LEU A 77 8.60 4.29 -0.26
CA LEU A 77 8.37 3.16 -1.17
C LEU A 77 9.61 2.76 -2.01
N GLY A 78 10.77 3.33 -1.70
CA GLY A 78 11.99 3.16 -2.51
C GLY A 78 12.06 4.12 -3.69
N GLU A 79 13.18 4.08 -4.41
CA GLU A 79 13.41 4.94 -5.57
C GLU A 79 12.90 4.29 -6.86
N ARG A 80 12.45 5.14 -7.78
CA ARG A 80 12.23 4.79 -9.18
C ARG A 80 13.11 5.71 -10.02
N ALA A 81 13.85 5.14 -10.96
CA ALA A 81 14.86 5.87 -11.74
C ALA A 81 14.23 6.97 -12.59
N GLU A 82 13.14 6.71 -13.28
CA GLU A 82 12.41 7.65 -14.12
C GLU A 82 10.93 7.31 -14.14
N MET A 83 10.07 8.31 -14.36
CA MET A 83 8.65 8.11 -14.58
C MET A 83 8.41 8.12 -16.09
N PRO A 84 7.96 7.01 -16.69
CA PRO A 84 7.62 7.00 -18.11
C PRO A 84 6.45 7.93 -18.37
N ALA A 85 6.44 8.61 -19.53
CA ALA A 85 5.34 9.48 -19.94
C ALA A 85 4.02 8.68 -20.06
N GLU A 86 4.12 7.46 -20.59
CA GLU A 86 3.02 6.50 -20.67
C GLU A 86 3.51 5.15 -20.14
N PRO A 87 3.15 4.77 -18.89
CA PRO A 87 3.54 3.48 -18.34
C PRO A 87 2.85 2.34 -19.07
N SER A 88 3.62 1.30 -19.40
CA SER A 88 3.06 0.07 -19.95
C SER A 88 2.21 -0.68 -18.92
N PRO A 89 1.25 -1.53 -19.33
CA PRO A 89 0.50 -2.38 -18.41
C PRO A 89 1.39 -3.24 -17.50
N ALA A 90 2.51 -3.74 -18.03
CA ALA A 90 3.46 -4.55 -17.25
C ALA A 90 4.17 -3.73 -16.16
N GLU A 91 4.51 -2.48 -16.41
CA GLU A 91 5.10 -1.58 -15.40
C GLU A 91 4.09 -1.21 -14.31
N LEU A 92 2.82 -1.03 -14.68
CA LEU A 92 1.74 -0.80 -13.71
C LEU A 92 1.54 -2.04 -12.83
N GLU A 93 1.44 -3.23 -13.42
CA GLU A 93 1.30 -4.48 -12.69
C GLU A 93 2.48 -4.70 -11.72
N GLN A 94 3.71 -4.49 -12.19
CA GLN A 94 4.90 -4.57 -11.34
C GLN A 94 4.85 -3.55 -10.18
N ALA A 95 4.37 -2.33 -10.43
CA ALA A 95 4.24 -1.32 -9.39
C ALA A 95 3.16 -1.67 -8.36
N VAL A 96 2.03 -2.24 -8.80
CA VAL A 96 0.98 -2.77 -7.90
C VAL A 96 1.55 -3.86 -7.02
N ASP A 97 2.27 -4.84 -7.61
CA ASP A 97 2.89 -5.95 -6.90
C ASP A 97 3.94 -5.51 -5.88
N ALA A 98 4.71 -4.48 -6.24
CA ALA A 98 5.69 -3.87 -5.34
C ALA A 98 5.04 -2.96 -4.26
N GLY A 99 3.73 -2.71 -4.32
CA GLY A 99 3.03 -1.76 -3.45
C GLY A 99 3.50 -0.31 -3.66
N GLN A 100 3.82 0.05 -4.90
CA GLN A 100 4.30 1.37 -5.33
C GLN A 100 3.32 2.08 -6.27
N ALA A 101 2.16 1.49 -6.55
CA ALA A 101 1.12 2.11 -7.34
C ALA A 101 0.13 2.86 -6.44
N GLY A 102 -0.35 4.02 -6.93
CA GLY A 102 -1.55 4.66 -6.44
C GLY A 102 -2.77 4.21 -7.23
N PHE A 103 -3.97 4.54 -6.75
CA PHE A 103 -5.23 4.18 -7.38
C PHE A 103 -6.13 5.40 -7.46
N ARG A 104 -6.81 5.60 -8.60
CA ARG A 104 -7.69 6.75 -8.83
C ARG A 104 -9.15 6.36 -8.72
N ALA A 105 -9.89 7.08 -7.89
CA ALA A 105 -11.34 7.08 -7.91
C ALA A 105 -11.81 8.20 -8.83
N ARG A 106 -12.65 7.86 -9.83
CA ARG A 106 -13.17 8.79 -10.83
C ARG A 106 -14.68 8.87 -10.74
N ARG A 107 -15.19 10.02 -11.08
CA ARG A 107 -16.59 10.23 -11.34
C ARG A 107 -16.72 10.88 -12.72
N ASP A 108 -17.43 10.24 -13.62
CA ASP A 108 -17.34 10.53 -15.04
C ASP A 108 -15.86 10.45 -15.48
N ASP A 109 -15.26 11.52 -15.97
CA ASP A 109 -13.85 11.59 -16.37
C ASP A 109 -12.95 12.24 -15.30
N ASP A 110 -13.51 12.86 -14.28
CA ASP A 110 -12.75 13.60 -13.25
C ASP A 110 -12.21 12.67 -12.18
N VAL A 111 -10.95 12.87 -11.76
CA VAL A 111 -10.38 12.19 -10.59
C VAL A 111 -10.85 12.89 -9.33
N VAL A 112 -11.73 12.24 -8.56
CA VAL A 112 -12.32 12.81 -7.33
C VAL A 112 -11.55 12.47 -6.07
N ALA A 113 -10.83 11.33 -6.08
CA ALA A 113 -10.00 10.90 -4.95
C ALA A 113 -8.87 9.97 -5.42
N VAL A 114 -7.84 9.85 -4.59
CA VAL A 114 -6.73 8.93 -4.79
C VAL A 114 -6.46 8.12 -3.53
N ALA A 115 -6.13 6.85 -3.70
CA ALA A 115 -5.58 6.01 -2.64
C ALA A 115 -4.08 5.82 -2.90
N ILE A 116 -3.24 6.21 -1.94
CA ILE A 116 -1.78 6.14 -2.06
C ILE A 116 -1.18 5.28 -0.95
N PRO A 117 -0.29 4.33 -1.27
CA PRO A 117 0.47 3.59 -0.29
C PRO A 117 1.57 4.47 0.32
N VAL A 118 1.84 4.25 1.59
CA VAL A 118 2.91 4.92 2.35
C VAL A 118 3.61 3.90 3.23
N VAL A 119 4.94 3.99 3.32
CA VAL A 119 5.73 3.18 4.25
C VAL A 119 6.50 4.09 5.19
N THR A 120 6.44 3.79 6.47
CA THR A 120 7.27 4.45 7.48
C THR A 120 8.09 3.43 8.24
N SER A 121 9.40 3.66 8.32
CA SER A 121 10.33 2.86 9.13
C SER A 121 10.44 3.36 10.58
N ARG A 122 9.56 4.30 10.98
CA ARG A 122 9.53 4.89 12.32
C ARG A 122 8.70 4.08 13.32
N GLY A 123 8.20 2.89 12.94
CA GLY A 123 7.52 1.96 13.83
C GLY A 123 8.44 1.43 14.95
N TYR A 124 7.85 0.86 16.01
CA TYR A 124 8.62 0.27 17.10
C TYR A 124 9.27 -1.06 16.69
N SER A 125 8.54 -1.89 15.96
CA SER A 125 8.99 -3.22 15.53
C SER A 125 9.32 -3.30 14.05
N GLY A 126 9.55 -2.16 13.39
CA GLY A 126 9.92 -2.09 12.00
C GLY A 126 8.96 -1.27 11.14
N ASP A 127 8.89 -1.61 9.85
CA ASP A 127 8.09 -0.87 8.89
C ASP A 127 6.59 -1.03 9.14
N ILE A 128 5.87 0.08 9.02
CA ILE A 128 4.42 0.14 8.97
C ILE A 128 4.02 0.58 7.58
N ARG A 129 3.23 -0.24 6.89
CA ARG A 129 2.66 0.07 5.57
C ARG A 129 1.22 0.53 5.72
N LEU A 130 0.90 1.65 5.09
CA LEU A 130 -0.41 2.28 5.14
C LEU A 130 -0.95 2.47 3.72
N LEU A 131 -2.27 2.51 3.61
CA LEU A 131 -2.99 3.05 2.45
C LEU A 131 -3.77 4.27 2.93
N VAL A 132 -3.63 5.40 2.25
CA VAL A 132 -4.26 6.66 2.60
C VAL A 132 -5.13 7.13 1.43
N GLY A 133 -6.43 7.25 1.67
CA GLY A 133 -7.38 7.85 0.73
C GLY A 133 -7.47 9.35 0.96
N VAL A 134 -7.34 10.14 -0.11
CA VAL A 134 -7.38 11.60 -0.08
C VAL A 134 -8.21 12.10 -1.24
N ASP A 135 -9.11 13.04 -1.00
CA ASP A 135 -9.89 13.69 -2.05
C ASP A 135 -9.13 14.84 -2.74
N ALA A 136 -9.74 15.40 -3.77
CA ALA A 136 -9.17 16.53 -4.52
C ALA A 136 -9.04 17.82 -3.68
N ALA A 137 -9.76 17.95 -2.56
CA ALA A 137 -9.61 19.07 -1.63
C ALA A 137 -8.47 18.85 -0.61
N GLY A 138 -7.81 17.68 -0.65
CA GLY A 138 -6.74 17.31 0.28
C GLY A 138 -7.24 16.78 1.62
N GLU A 139 -8.50 16.37 1.70
CA GLU A 139 -9.11 15.80 2.90
C GLU A 139 -8.89 14.27 2.95
N VAL A 140 -8.58 13.75 4.14
CA VAL A 140 -8.44 12.31 4.37
C VAL A 140 -9.80 11.64 4.36
N LEU A 141 -10.03 10.77 3.40
CA LEU A 141 -11.22 9.93 3.30
C LEU A 141 -11.12 8.64 4.10
N GLY A 142 -9.90 8.15 4.31
CA GLY A 142 -9.65 6.94 5.08
C GLY A 142 -8.17 6.64 5.19
N VAL A 143 -7.82 5.90 6.25
CA VAL A 143 -6.47 5.35 6.46
C VAL A 143 -6.60 3.89 6.86
N ARG A 144 -5.80 3.01 6.26
CA ARG A 144 -5.70 1.60 6.64
C ARG A 144 -4.25 1.18 6.80
N VAL A 145 -4.00 0.38 7.82
CA VAL A 145 -2.73 -0.28 8.01
C VAL A 145 -2.76 -1.59 7.22
N LEU A 146 -1.93 -1.68 6.19
CA LEU A 146 -1.82 -2.85 5.32
C LEU A 146 -0.91 -3.93 5.94
N GLN A 147 0.17 -3.47 6.60
CA GLN A 147 1.15 -4.35 7.24
C GLN A 147 1.80 -3.64 8.42
N GLN A 148 1.97 -4.38 9.51
CA GLN A 148 2.70 -3.94 10.70
C GLN A 148 3.21 -5.16 11.47
N ASN A 149 4.25 -4.98 12.29
CA ASN A 149 4.83 -6.00 13.17
C ASN A 149 4.88 -5.52 14.63
N GLU A 150 4.00 -4.56 14.98
CA GLU A 150 3.96 -3.96 16.31
C GLU A 150 3.54 -4.97 17.38
N THR A 151 3.90 -4.70 18.63
CA THR A 151 3.60 -5.60 19.75
C THR A 151 2.09 -5.76 19.94
N PRO A 152 1.57 -7.01 19.94
CA PRO A 152 0.15 -7.28 20.17
C PRO A 152 -0.37 -6.70 21.50
N GLY A 153 -1.55 -6.06 21.45
CA GLY A 153 -2.19 -5.39 22.59
C GLY A 153 -1.59 -4.02 22.95
N LEU A 154 -0.51 -3.60 22.26
CA LEU A 154 0.17 -2.32 22.49
C LEU A 154 0.15 -1.47 21.21
N GLY A 155 1.15 -1.63 20.35
CA GLY A 155 1.30 -0.85 19.11
C GLY A 155 0.37 -1.28 17.98
N ASP A 156 -0.12 -2.52 18.00
CA ASP A 156 -1.06 -3.06 17.00
C ASP A 156 -2.44 -2.38 17.01
N LYS A 157 -2.75 -1.59 18.04
CA LYS A 157 -3.97 -0.76 18.12
C LYS A 157 -4.06 0.32 17.05
N ILE A 158 -3.03 0.50 16.25
CA ILE A 158 -3.09 1.34 15.03
C ILE A 158 -3.96 0.73 13.94
N THR A 159 -4.32 -0.56 14.00
CA THR A 159 -5.17 -1.24 13.03
C THR A 159 -6.66 -1.13 13.40
N ALA A 160 -7.52 -1.06 12.39
CA ALA A 160 -8.97 -0.87 12.58
C ALA A 160 -9.67 -2.04 13.30
N ASP A 161 -9.13 -3.26 13.19
CA ASP A 161 -9.63 -4.45 13.88
C ASP A 161 -9.28 -4.46 15.38
N ARG A 162 -8.38 -3.59 15.84
CA ARG A 162 -7.95 -3.48 17.23
C ARG A 162 -8.48 -2.25 17.95
N SER A 163 -8.71 -1.15 17.23
CA SER A 163 -9.31 0.05 17.81
C SER A 163 -9.81 1.01 16.73
N ASP A 164 -10.71 1.91 17.11
CA ASP A 164 -11.21 2.97 16.21
C ASP A 164 -10.23 4.14 16.04
N TRP A 165 -9.05 4.09 16.67
CA TRP A 165 -8.07 5.17 16.68
C TRP A 165 -7.69 5.65 15.25
N ILE A 166 -7.59 4.73 14.30
CA ILE A 166 -7.23 5.05 12.91
C ILE A 166 -8.33 5.90 12.20
N LEU A 167 -9.54 5.93 12.75
CA LEU A 167 -10.64 6.73 12.21
C LEU A 167 -10.52 8.22 12.58
N ASP A 168 -9.66 8.58 13.53
CA ASP A 168 -9.41 9.97 13.93
C ASP A 168 -8.81 10.84 12.81
N PHE A 169 -8.33 10.20 11.73
CA PHE A 169 -7.83 10.89 10.55
C PHE A 169 -8.93 11.33 9.57
N LEU A 170 -10.14 10.77 9.66
CA LEU A 170 -11.24 11.07 8.75
C LEU A 170 -11.59 12.57 8.80
N GLY A 171 -11.76 13.18 7.62
CA GLY A 171 -12.11 14.59 7.47
C GLY A 171 -10.98 15.57 7.78
N ARG A 172 -9.79 15.10 8.12
CA ARG A 172 -8.64 15.99 8.40
C ARG A 172 -7.85 16.32 7.13
N ARG A 173 -7.23 17.49 7.14
CA ARG A 173 -6.41 18.00 6.03
C ARG A 173 -5.25 18.83 6.54
N LEU A 174 -4.28 19.13 5.68
CA LEU A 174 -3.20 20.05 6.04
C LEU A 174 -3.76 21.44 6.35
N GLY A 175 -3.42 21.97 7.54
CA GLY A 175 -3.92 23.23 8.05
C GLY A 175 -5.12 23.09 8.99
N ASP A 176 -5.76 21.90 9.04
CA ASP A 176 -6.81 21.55 9.99
C ASP A 176 -6.68 20.08 10.41
N PRO A 177 -6.00 19.80 11.52
CA PRO A 177 -5.36 20.74 12.44
C PRO A 177 -4.12 21.45 11.84
N PRO A 178 -3.64 22.55 12.49
CA PRO A 178 -2.39 23.20 12.11
C PRO A 178 -1.21 22.23 12.04
N ALA A 179 -0.22 22.54 11.20
CA ALA A 179 0.89 21.60 10.92
C ALA A 179 1.67 21.19 12.17
N GLU A 180 1.81 22.07 13.15
CA GLU A 180 2.46 21.82 14.43
C GLU A 180 1.67 20.85 15.32
N GLU A 181 0.38 20.69 15.11
CA GLU A 181 -0.51 19.81 15.85
C GLU A 181 -0.68 18.41 15.22
N TRP A 182 -0.08 18.18 14.04
CA TRP A 182 0.01 16.84 13.42
C TRP A 182 1.02 15.95 14.16
N LYS A 183 0.73 15.73 15.45
CA LYS A 183 1.51 14.93 16.40
C LYS A 183 0.57 14.25 17.38
N VAL A 184 1.09 13.31 18.15
CA VAL A 184 0.37 12.75 19.29
C VAL A 184 0.27 13.77 20.43
N LYS A 185 -0.77 13.70 21.25
CA LYS A 185 -1.04 14.61 22.39
C LYS A 185 0.15 14.75 23.33
N LYS A 186 0.90 13.65 23.56
CA LYS A 186 2.12 13.67 24.36
C LYS A 186 3.19 14.61 23.82
N ASP A 187 3.20 14.87 22.52
CA ASP A 187 4.15 15.75 21.84
C ASP A 187 3.52 17.13 21.49
N GLY A 188 2.35 17.44 22.08
CA GLY A 188 1.63 18.71 21.88
C GLY A 188 0.72 18.73 20.65
N GLY A 189 0.33 17.58 20.10
CA GLY A 189 -0.60 17.48 18.98
C GLY A 189 -2.02 17.07 19.40
N VAL A 190 -2.86 16.72 18.39
CA VAL A 190 -4.28 16.41 18.58
C VAL A 190 -4.59 14.91 18.64
N PHE A 191 -3.71 14.06 18.13
CA PHE A 191 -3.96 12.61 18.05
C PHE A 191 -3.64 11.92 19.39
N ASP A 192 -4.50 10.98 19.79
CA ASP A 192 -4.23 10.18 20.98
C ASP A 192 -3.03 9.24 20.78
N GLN A 193 -2.36 8.89 21.86
CA GLN A 193 -1.38 7.82 21.90
C GLN A 193 -1.87 6.69 22.81
N PHE A 194 -1.33 5.49 22.60
CA PHE A 194 -1.65 4.35 23.45
C PHE A 194 -0.77 4.32 24.72
N THR A 195 -1.37 3.96 25.85
CA THR A 195 -0.60 3.73 27.09
C THR A 195 0.41 2.61 26.87
N GLY A 196 1.69 2.92 27.05
CA GLY A 196 2.79 1.97 26.85
C GLY A 196 3.25 1.83 25.39
N ALA A 197 2.59 2.45 24.41
CA ALA A 197 2.95 2.35 22.99
C ALA A 197 2.79 3.70 22.26
N THR A 198 3.69 4.64 22.48
CA THR A 198 3.64 5.97 21.85
C THR A 198 4.30 5.98 20.46
N VAL A 199 5.22 5.05 20.19
CA VAL A 199 6.04 5.05 18.96
C VAL A 199 5.17 4.80 17.73
N SER A 200 4.34 3.76 17.76
CA SER A 200 3.50 3.34 16.63
C SER A 200 2.50 4.42 16.21
N PRO A 201 1.69 5.03 17.12
CA PRO A 201 0.81 6.15 16.75
C PRO A 201 1.59 7.35 16.19
N ARG A 202 2.74 7.69 16.79
CA ARG A 202 3.61 8.77 16.28
C ARG A 202 4.09 8.51 14.86
N ALA A 203 4.47 7.26 14.55
CA ALA A 203 4.91 6.86 13.23
C ALA A 203 3.78 6.99 12.20
N VAL A 204 2.56 6.55 12.55
CA VAL A 204 1.38 6.63 11.68
C VAL A 204 0.97 8.09 11.43
N VAL A 205 0.86 8.92 12.48
CA VAL A 205 0.52 10.35 12.33
C VAL A 205 1.51 11.05 11.40
N GLY A 206 2.82 10.78 11.59
CA GLY A 206 3.85 11.32 10.70
C GLY A 206 3.72 10.84 9.25
N ALA A 207 3.40 9.55 9.04
CA ALA A 207 3.25 8.99 7.71
C ALA A 207 2.02 9.55 6.97
N VAL A 208 0.88 9.71 7.65
CA VAL A 208 -0.32 10.33 7.06
C VAL A 208 -0.05 11.79 6.71
N ARG A 209 0.60 12.56 7.58
CA ARG A 209 1.01 13.93 7.26
C ARG A 209 1.93 13.97 6.03
N ASP A 210 2.95 13.10 5.98
CA ASP A 210 3.89 13.03 4.85
C ASP A 210 3.13 12.67 3.54
N ALA A 211 2.10 11.82 3.61
CA ALA A 211 1.20 11.52 2.49
C ALA A 211 0.41 12.74 2.02
N LEU A 212 -0.19 13.50 2.93
CA LEU A 212 -0.92 14.73 2.58
C LEU A 212 0.00 15.80 1.97
N GLU A 213 1.22 15.95 2.49
CA GLU A 213 2.22 16.84 1.90
C GLU A 213 2.64 16.40 0.50
N TYR A 214 2.72 15.09 0.27
CA TYR A 214 2.99 14.51 -1.03
C TYR A 214 1.84 14.80 -2.02
N VAL A 215 0.59 14.55 -1.63
CA VAL A 215 -0.59 14.85 -2.44
C VAL A 215 -0.63 16.32 -2.81
N ARG A 216 -0.44 17.22 -1.86
CA ARG A 216 -0.42 18.67 -2.12
C ARG A 216 0.67 19.08 -3.13
N ARG A 217 1.86 18.49 -3.03
CA ARG A 217 2.99 18.79 -3.94
C ARG A 217 2.81 18.25 -5.36
N HIS A 218 2.07 17.18 -5.51
CA HIS A 218 1.89 16.50 -6.78
C HIS A 218 0.43 16.56 -7.27
N HIS A 219 -0.37 17.50 -6.74
CA HIS A 219 -1.82 17.57 -6.98
C HIS A 219 -2.17 17.49 -8.47
N GLY A 220 -1.53 18.31 -9.33
CA GLY A 220 -1.78 18.29 -10.76
C GLY A 220 -1.57 16.91 -11.39
N ILE A 221 -0.47 16.22 -11.05
CA ILE A 221 -0.19 14.88 -11.61
C ILE A 221 -1.18 13.82 -11.08
N LEU A 222 -1.67 13.99 -9.85
CA LEU A 222 -2.55 13.02 -9.20
C LEU A 222 -4.00 13.17 -9.65
N PHE A 223 -4.47 14.39 -9.86
CA PHE A 223 -5.88 14.72 -10.11
C PHE A 223 -6.14 15.24 -11.51
N ASP A 224 -5.16 15.83 -12.22
CA ASP A 224 -5.35 16.23 -13.61
C ASP A 224 -5.13 15.02 -14.51
N ASP A 225 -6.01 14.81 -15.47
CA ASP A 225 -5.80 13.78 -16.48
C ASP A 225 -4.63 14.18 -17.38
N ALA A 226 -3.59 13.36 -17.41
CA ALA A 226 -2.52 13.46 -18.40
C ALA A 226 -3.00 12.98 -19.80
N GLY A 227 -4.21 13.38 -20.20
CA GLY A 227 -4.88 12.96 -21.44
C GLY A 227 -5.25 14.08 -22.40
N GLU A 228 -5.19 15.35 -21.96
CA GLU A 228 -5.36 16.47 -22.88
C GLU A 228 -4.05 17.24 -23.04
N SER A 229 -3.16 16.72 -23.91
CA SER A 229 -2.23 17.59 -24.61
C SER A 229 -3.07 18.56 -25.41
N THR A 230 -3.19 19.79 -24.92
CA THR A 230 -3.74 20.93 -25.64
C THR A 230 -2.99 21.06 -26.97
N THR A 231 -3.56 20.52 -28.02
CA THR A 231 -3.22 20.91 -29.38
C THR A 231 -3.79 22.31 -29.57
N GLU A 232 -3.08 23.32 -29.07
CA GLU A 232 -3.25 24.68 -29.61
C GLU A 232 -2.69 24.67 -31.02
N GLU A 233 -3.56 24.30 -31.94
CA GLU A 233 -3.39 24.56 -33.37
C GLU A 233 -3.45 26.07 -33.58
N GLY A 234 -2.26 26.66 -33.70
CA GLY A 234 -2.10 28.06 -34.11
C GLY A 234 -2.69 28.25 -35.51
N ALA A 235 -3.85 28.84 -35.56
CA ALA A 235 -4.39 29.42 -36.80
C ALA A 235 -3.82 30.82 -36.99
N SER A 236 -3.08 30.99 -38.05
CA SER A 236 -2.79 32.30 -38.65
C SER A 236 -3.27 32.40 -40.02
#